data_6326ae0655f6c9cd5f6612f58ed63674
#
_entry.id   6326ae0655f6c9cd5f6612f58ed63674
#
_cell.length_a   1.000
_cell.length_b   1.000
_cell.length_c   1.000
_cell.angle_alpha   90.00
_cell.angle_beta   90.00
_cell.angle_gamma   90.00
#
_symmetry.space_group_name_H-M   'P 1'
#
loop_
_entity.id
_entity.type
_entity.pdbx_description
1 polymer ?
#
loop_
_entity_poly.entity_id
_entity_poly.type
_entity_poly.pdbx_seq_one_letter_code
_entity_poly.pdbx_strand_id
1 'polypeptide(L)'
;MKKNLALFLIFSSIGLSVIAFGVGGSATTRPNPNADSFAQGPTEDTSSVVVQLKGDPLSTYSATKPAPGKKIDFNSNTVKSYRAQLAAGRNDFRNWLRANAPQAKISSQYDISLNAVAVQLNGTSLETIAGAPMVQQVQYNALYHPNLSESYKIINATGAWTAAGGRSVAGSGIKIGDIDTGVDETHPFFDPTGFSYPAGFPKCDAADSTSHHPDQDCKYVSPKVIVAKVFYNKAKQQGLDAQAIQDHGTHTAGDAAGVTGKTAVVNGVSIDDISGIAPGAFLGNYNVFPGEVLNARSEDILNAVDAAIADGMDVLNLSLGGLHPNSSGRDVLSIGLDNAVDAGLVVAVAAGNSGPGAGTLESPGRAPKVITVGASTNQHFVGQPFTYPASGGTTIGAAVGDFPALPTASYDLFDTHSTACTSVDPGASGKLAI
;
A
#
# COMPACT_ATOMS: atom_id res chain seq x y z
N MET A 1 -34.86 -49.29 -39.72
CA MET A 1 -34.16 -50.30 -38.90
C MET A 1 -33.80 -49.65 -37.57
N LYS A 2 -34.31 -50.26 -36.54
CA LYS A 2 -34.22 -49.86 -35.12
C LYS A 2 -32.78 -49.91 -34.58
N LYS A 3 -32.39 -48.99 -33.68
CA LYS A 3 -31.64 -49.36 -32.48
C LYS A 3 -31.81 -48.29 -31.41
N ASN A 4 -32.35 -48.75 -30.28
CA ASN A 4 -32.56 -48.03 -29.02
C ASN A 4 -31.24 -47.69 -28.33
N LEU A 5 -31.24 -46.57 -27.61
CA LEU A 5 -30.28 -46.35 -26.52
C LEU A 5 -31.05 -45.88 -25.31
N ALA A 6 -30.95 -46.66 -24.24
CA ALA A 6 -31.65 -46.48 -22.99
C ALA A 6 -31.01 -45.35 -22.15
N LEU A 7 -31.89 -44.51 -21.61
CA LEU A 7 -31.55 -43.46 -20.65
C LEU A 7 -31.75 -44.04 -19.23
N PHE A 8 -30.67 -44.04 -18.41
CA PHE A 8 -30.78 -44.37 -16.98
C PHE A 8 -31.03 -43.07 -16.19
N LEU A 9 -32.22 -42.96 -15.64
CA LEU A 9 -32.59 -41.95 -14.64
C LEU A 9 -32.33 -42.52 -13.25
N ILE A 10 -31.43 -41.88 -12.50
CA ILE A 10 -31.32 -42.08 -11.04
C ILE A 10 -32.01 -40.90 -10.36
N PHE A 11 -33.16 -41.19 -9.77
CA PHE A 11 -33.84 -40.31 -8.81
C PHE A 11 -33.15 -40.42 -7.45
N SER A 12 -32.59 -39.32 -6.94
CA SER A 12 -32.29 -39.18 -5.52
C SER A 12 -33.18 -38.08 -4.95
N SER A 13 -34.10 -38.49 -4.12
CA SER A 13 -35.04 -37.66 -3.37
C SER A 13 -34.29 -37.01 -2.19
N ILE A 14 -34.18 -35.72 -2.17
CA ILE A 14 -33.80 -34.94 -0.96
C ILE A 14 -34.93 -33.97 -0.67
N GLY A 15 -35.45 -34.08 0.54
CA GLY A 15 -36.63 -33.38 1.01
C GLY A 15 -36.48 -31.86 1.07
N LEU A 16 -37.54 -31.20 0.68
CA LEU A 16 -37.71 -29.76 0.71
C LEU A 16 -38.17 -29.35 2.13
N SER A 17 -37.26 -28.76 2.91
CA SER A 17 -37.68 -28.02 4.12
C SER A 17 -37.74 -26.54 3.75
N VAL A 18 -38.94 -26.03 3.61
CA VAL A 18 -39.19 -24.58 3.43
C VAL A 18 -39.07 -23.92 4.78
N ILE A 19 -38.01 -23.13 4.97
CA ILE A 19 -37.92 -22.17 6.06
C ILE A 19 -38.15 -20.79 5.42
N ALA A 20 -39.28 -20.17 5.75
CA ALA A 20 -39.58 -18.81 5.39
C ALA A 20 -38.71 -17.84 6.21
N PHE A 21 -37.78 -17.16 5.58
CA PHE A 21 -37.09 -16.00 6.19
C PHE A 21 -37.74 -14.73 5.69
N GLY A 22 -38.11 -13.89 6.65
CA GLY A 22 -38.66 -12.56 6.43
C GLY A 22 -37.65 -11.66 5.70
N VAL A 23 -38.20 -10.83 4.80
CA VAL A 23 -37.48 -9.82 4.04
C VAL A 23 -37.09 -8.69 4.98
N GLY A 24 -35.87 -8.77 5.55
CA GLY A 24 -35.15 -7.62 6.07
C GLY A 24 -34.03 -7.34 5.08
N GLY A 25 -34.17 -6.27 4.32
CA GLY A 25 -33.12 -5.86 3.36
C GLY A 25 -31.88 -5.37 4.09
N SER A 26 -30.92 -6.27 4.34
CA SER A 26 -29.55 -5.88 4.57
C SER A 26 -28.84 -5.96 3.23
N ALA A 27 -28.28 -4.84 2.80
CA ALA A 27 -27.34 -4.83 1.69
C ALA A 27 -26.20 -5.81 2.05
N THR A 28 -26.17 -6.95 1.38
CA THR A 28 -25.02 -7.85 1.46
C THR A 28 -23.88 -7.18 0.67
N THR A 29 -23.02 -6.44 1.36
CA THR A 29 -21.68 -6.18 0.86
C THR A 29 -21.04 -7.53 0.57
N ARG A 30 -20.73 -7.79 -0.69
CA ARG A 30 -19.89 -8.94 -1.03
C ARG A 30 -18.56 -8.72 -0.33
N PRO A 31 -18.04 -9.67 0.48
CA PRO A 31 -16.69 -9.55 0.97
C PRO A 31 -15.76 -9.49 -0.25
N ASN A 32 -14.98 -8.43 -0.36
CA ASN A 32 -13.89 -8.39 -1.33
C ASN A 32 -12.85 -9.42 -0.87
N PRO A 33 -12.60 -10.51 -1.62
CA PRO A 33 -11.64 -11.53 -1.19
C PRO A 33 -10.20 -11.00 -1.10
N ASN A 34 -9.93 -9.78 -1.59
CA ASN A 34 -8.62 -9.16 -1.56
C ASN A 34 -8.48 -8.06 -0.48
N ALA A 35 -9.59 -7.53 0.08
CA ALA A 35 -9.53 -6.54 1.16
C ALA A 35 -8.88 -7.11 2.43
N ASP A 36 -9.05 -8.40 2.68
CA ASP A 36 -8.50 -9.07 3.85
C ASP A 36 -7.01 -9.44 3.69
N SER A 37 -6.48 -9.48 2.46
CA SER A 37 -5.07 -9.87 2.23
C SER A 37 -4.06 -8.84 2.73
N PHE A 38 -4.44 -7.57 2.87
CA PHE A 38 -3.58 -6.52 3.44
C PHE A 38 -3.68 -6.41 4.98
N ALA A 39 -4.75 -6.91 5.59
CA ALA A 39 -4.97 -6.84 7.03
C ALA A 39 -4.40 -8.04 7.81
N GLN A 40 -3.94 -9.11 7.13
CA GLN A 40 -3.67 -10.41 7.77
C GLN A 40 -2.30 -11.00 7.42
N GLY A 41 -1.37 -10.20 6.95
CA GLY A 41 0.00 -10.65 6.75
C GLY A 41 0.80 -10.68 8.07
N PRO A 42 1.85 -11.50 8.15
CA PRO A 42 2.77 -11.45 9.27
C PRO A 42 3.35 -10.02 9.40
N THR A 43 3.56 -9.55 10.62
CA THR A 43 4.17 -8.23 10.90
C THR A 43 5.66 -8.20 10.59
N GLU A 44 6.27 -9.35 10.38
CA GLU A 44 7.67 -9.54 10.05
C GLU A 44 7.83 -10.60 8.97
N ASP A 45 8.73 -10.35 8.04
CA ASP A 45 9.23 -11.36 7.12
C ASP A 45 10.37 -12.13 7.79
N THR A 46 10.06 -13.27 8.39
CA THR A 46 11.04 -14.13 9.06
C THR A 46 11.96 -14.88 8.10
N SER A 47 11.75 -14.74 6.79
CA SER A 47 12.68 -15.30 5.77
C SER A 47 13.90 -14.41 5.55
N SER A 48 13.86 -13.17 6.03
CA SER A 48 14.92 -12.18 5.86
C SER A 48 15.15 -11.32 7.10
N VAL A 49 16.37 -10.80 7.23
CA VAL A 49 16.79 -9.97 8.37
C VAL A 49 17.52 -8.72 7.90
N VAL A 50 17.43 -7.65 8.69
CA VAL A 50 18.33 -6.50 8.62
C VAL A 50 19.42 -6.66 9.67
N VAL A 51 20.68 -6.69 9.21
CA VAL A 51 21.86 -6.87 10.03
C VAL A 51 22.61 -5.55 10.12
N GLN A 52 22.54 -4.90 11.26
CA GLN A 52 23.35 -3.70 11.54
C GLN A 52 24.76 -4.13 11.91
N LEU A 53 25.74 -3.57 11.22
CA LEU A 53 27.15 -3.80 11.48
C LEU A 53 27.70 -2.72 12.41
N LYS A 54 28.77 -3.04 13.13
CA LYS A 54 29.50 -2.08 13.98
C LYS A 54 30.08 -0.95 13.14
N GLY A 55 30.08 0.25 13.69
CA GLY A 55 30.52 1.48 13.05
C GLY A 55 29.36 2.36 12.58
N ASP A 56 29.56 3.69 12.66
CA ASP A 56 28.55 4.69 12.33
C ASP A 56 28.32 4.74 10.81
N PRO A 57 27.07 4.99 10.36
CA PRO A 57 26.83 5.31 8.95
C PRO A 57 27.36 6.71 8.57
N LEU A 58 27.39 7.01 7.29
CA LEU A 58 27.88 8.31 6.78
C LEU A 58 27.15 9.51 7.38
N SER A 59 25.86 9.36 7.71
CA SER A 59 25.03 10.44 8.25
C SER A 59 25.37 10.84 9.68
N THR A 60 26.00 9.97 10.46
CA THR A 60 26.28 10.18 11.90
C THR A 60 27.78 10.14 12.24
N TYR A 61 28.61 9.56 11.39
CA TYR A 61 30.06 9.55 11.61
C TYR A 61 30.61 10.97 11.65
N SER A 62 31.36 11.32 12.69
CA SER A 62 31.78 12.70 12.99
C SER A 62 32.49 13.42 11.86
N ALA A 63 33.23 12.68 11.02
CA ALA A 63 34.00 13.27 9.91
C ALA A 63 33.18 13.41 8.61
N THR A 64 32.04 12.73 8.50
CA THR A 64 31.17 12.73 7.30
C THR A 64 29.80 13.34 7.54
N LYS A 65 29.39 13.47 8.81
CA LYS A 65 28.12 14.10 9.21
C LYS A 65 28.07 15.54 8.69
N PRO A 66 27.03 15.92 7.94
CA PRO A 66 26.91 17.26 7.43
C PRO A 66 26.62 18.28 8.58
N ALA A 67 27.06 19.50 8.41
CA ALA A 67 26.65 20.57 9.29
C ALA A 67 25.14 20.85 9.17
N PRO A 68 24.47 21.41 10.20
CA PRO A 68 23.05 21.74 10.13
C PRO A 68 22.69 22.53 8.86
N GLY A 69 21.63 22.06 8.15
CA GLY A 69 21.19 22.68 6.90
C GLY A 69 22.04 22.35 5.67
N LYS A 70 23.05 21.50 5.79
CA LYS A 70 23.87 21.01 4.66
C LYS A 70 23.59 19.56 4.35
N LYS A 71 23.96 19.12 3.15
CA LYS A 71 23.89 17.71 2.71
C LYS A 71 25.26 17.06 2.77
N ILE A 72 25.31 15.74 2.82
CA ILE A 72 26.57 14.99 2.72
C ILE A 72 27.18 15.25 1.34
N ASP A 73 28.45 15.64 1.32
CA ASP A 73 29.20 15.78 0.07
C ASP A 73 29.81 14.41 -0.32
N PHE A 74 29.10 13.67 -1.13
CA PHE A 74 29.54 12.36 -1.62
C PHE A 74 30.77 12.42 -2.52
N ASN A 75 31.19 13.59 -2.97
CA ASN A 75 32.39 13.77 -3.78
C ASN A 75 33.64 14.02 -2.94
N SER A 76 33.50 14.38 -1.66
CA SER A 76 34.64 14.62 -0.77
C SER A 76 35.49 13.36 -0.56
N ASN A 77 36.78 13.52 -0.45
CA ASN A 77 37.72 12.42 -0.20
C ASN A 77 37.45 11.75 1.16
N THR A 78 37.03 12.50 2.16
CA THR A 78 36.66 11.97 3.48
C THR A 78 35.51 10.99 3.39
N VAL A 79 34.41 11.38 2.69
CA VAL A 79 33.25 10.50 2.51
C VAL A 79 33.64 9.26 1.69
N LYS A 80 34.37 9.41 0.60
CA LYS A 80 34.84 8.30 -0.23
C LYS A 80 35.73 7.31 0.57
N SER A 81 36.65 7.83 1.36
CA SER A 81 37.53 6.99 2.19
C SER A 81 36.76 6.24 3.26
N TYR A 82 35.85 6.92 3.98
CA TYR A 82 35.05 6.25 4.99
C TYR A 82 34.06 5.24 4.40
N ARG A 83 33.48 5.53 3.26
CA ARG A 83 32.65 4.60 2.51
C ARG A 83 33.38 3.31 2.13
N ALA A 84 34.67 3.43 1.77
CA ALA A 84 35.51 2.28 1.50
C ALA A 84 35.77 1.45 2.78
N GLN A 85 35.89 2.07 3.95
CA GLN A 85 36.02 1.37 5.23
C GLN A 85 34.73 0.60 5.57
N LEU A 86 33.57 1.23 5.41
CA LEU A 86 32.29 0.56 5.62
C LEU A 86 32.09 -0.63 4.63
N ALA A 87 32.53 -0.44 3.38
CA ALA A 87 32.49 -1.51 2.39
C ALA A 87 33.42 -2.69 2.76
N ALA A 88 34.59 -2.43 3.35
CA ALA A 88 35.48 -3.46 3.86
C ALA A 88 34.80 -4.28 4.98
N GLY A 89 34.17 -3.61 5.96
CA GLY A 89 33.39 -4.30 7.00
C GLY A 89 32.26 -5.17 6.47
N ARG A 90 31.55 -4.70 5.43
CA ARG A 90 30.53 -5.52 4.75
C ARG A 90 31.14 -6.72 4.01
N ASN A 91 32.35 -6.57 3.47
CA ASN A 91 33.08 -7.69 2.85
C ASN A 91 33.52 -8.72 3.89
N ASP A 92 33.97 -8.28 5.07
CA ASP A 92 34.30 -9.19 6.18
C ASP A 92 33.06 -9.96 6.62
N PHE A 93 31.92 -9.31 6.73
CA PHE A 93 30.64 -9.99 7.01
C PHE A 93 30.26 -10.98 5.90
N ARG A 94 30.46 -10.63 4.63
CA ARG A 94 30.21 -11.53 3.49
C ARG A 94 31.11 -12.77 3.54
N ASN A 95 32.37 -12.60 3.92
CA ASN A 95 33.31 -13.71 4.08
C ASN A 95 32.91 -14.61 5.26
N TRP A 96 32.47 -13.98 6.36
CA TRP A 96 31.96 -14.73 7.50
C TRP A 96 30.70 -15.54 7.15
N LEU A 97 29.74 -14.95 6.39
CA LEU A 97 28.55 -15.66 5.91
C LEU A 97 28.92 -16.89 5.09
N ARG A 98 29.87 -16.79 4.17
CA ARG A 98 30.32 -17.94 3.35
C ARG A 98 30.83 -19.08 4.19
N ALA A 99 31.48 -18.78 5.31
CA ALA A 99 32.08 -19.80 6.18
C ALA A 99 31.06 -20.39 7.18
N ASN A 100 30.11 -19.60 7.69
CA ASN A 100 29.26 -19.96 8.84
C ASN A 100 27.79 -20.13 8.49
N ALA A 101 27.32 -19.48 7.40
CA ALA A 101 25.94 -19.48 6.95
C ALA A 101 25.87 -19.49 5.41
N PRO A 102 26.39 -20.50 4.71
CA PRO A 102 26.56 -20.48 3.24
C PRO A 102 25.25 -20.40 2.46
N GLN A 103 24.12 -20.73 3.08
CA GLN A 103 22.79 -20.61 2.47
C GLN A 103 22.29 -19.17 2.48
N ALA A 104 22.71 -18.36 3.47
CA ALA A 104 22.27 -16.98 3.61
C ALA A 104 22.85 -16.09 2.50
N LYS A 105 22.04 -15.18 1.97
CA LYS A 105 22.43 -14.30 0.87
C LYS A 105 22.14 -12.83 1.20
N ILE A 106 23.12 -11.95 0.99
CA ILE A 106 22.93 -10.51 1.09
C ILE A 106 22.05 -10.06 -0.08
N SER A 107 20.93 -9.41 0.23
CA SER A 107 19.98 -8.84 -0.73
C SER A 107 20.13 -7.32 -0.90
N SER A 108 20.54 -6.61 0.16
CA SER A 108 20.73 -5.15 0.12
C SER A 108 21.86 -4.71 1.03
N GLN A 109 22.38 -3.47 0.80
CA GLN A 109 23.48 -2.90 1.59
C GLN A 109 23.19 -1.41 1.83
N TYR A 110 23.50 -0.96 3.04
CA TYR A 110 23.25 0.42 3.51
C TYR A 110 24.54 1.00 4.07
N ASP A 111 24.80 2.28 3.82
CA ASP A 111 25.96 2.99 4.40
C ASP A 111 25.69 4.46 4.71
N ILE A 112 24.51 4.96 4.37
CA ILE A 112 24.17 6.38 4.57
C ILE A 112 23.40 6.59 5.87
N SER A 113 22.20 6.04 5.97
CA SER A 113 21.32 6.14 7.15
C SER A 113 21.61 5.08 8.20
N LEU A 114 22.11 3.92 7.76
CA LEU A 114 22.47 2.80 8.61
C LEU A 114 23.69 2.10 8.02
N ASN A 115 24.61 1.64 8.87
CA ASN A 115 25.68 0.73 8.43
C ASN A 115 25.17 -0.71 8.55
N ALA A 116 24.55 -1.23 7.50
CA ALA A 116 23.84 -2.50 7.56
C ALA A 116 23.81 -3.23 6.22
N VAL A 117 23.35 -4.49 6.29
CA VAL A 117 22.99 -5.31 5.13
C VAL A 117 21.66 -6.00 5.39
N ALA A 118 20.85 -6.19 4.36
CA ALA A 118 19.72 -7.13 4.42
C ALA A 118 20.19 -8.50 3.96
N VAL A 119 19.69 -9.56 4.61
CA VAL A 119 20.10 -10.93 4.36
C VAL A 119 18.86 -11.82 4.24
N GLN A 120 18.75 -12.54 3.13
CA GLN A 120 17.83 -13.66 2.98
C GLN A 120 18.40 -14.86 3.73
N LEU A 121 17.66 -15.38 4.69
CA LEU A 121 18.14 -16.42 5.61
C LEU A 121 18.28 -17.81 4.94
N ASN A 122 17.35 -18.15 4.04
CA ASN A 122 17.33 -19.42 3.32
C ASN A 122 17.53 -20.66 4.23
N GLY A 123 16.85 -20.65 5.40
CA GLY A 123 16.97 -21.71 6.41
C GLY A 123 18.08 -21.51 7.46
N THR A 124 18.85 -20.42 7.38
CA THR A 124 19.78 -20.01 8.45
C THR A 124 18.99 -19.33 9.56
N SER A 125 19.29 -19.62 10.84
CA SER A 125 18.61 -18.94 11.94
C SER A 125 19.13 -17.51 12.16
N LEU A 126 18.29 -16.64 12.73
CA LEU A 126 18.65 -15.27 13.10
C LEU A 126 19.82 -15.29 14.10
N GLU A 127 19.82 -16.21 15.07
CA GLU A 127 20.85 -16.34 16.11
C GLU A 127 22.21 -16.66 15.49
N THR A 128 22.23 -17.48 14.43
CA THR A 128 23.48 -17.75 13.69
C THR A 128 24.06 -16.45 13.14
N ILE A 129 23.23 -15.61 12.49
CA ILE A 129 23.65 -14.32 11.95
C ILE A 129 24.09 -13.37 13.06
N ALA A 130 23.34 -13.33 14.18
CA ALA A 130 23.64 -12.48 15.34
C ALA A 130 25.00 -12.83 15.98
N GLY A 131 25.46 -14.09 15.86
CA GLY A 131 26.74 -14.56 16.38
C GLY A 131 27.97 -14.02 15.61
N ALA A 132 27.82 -13.31 14.50
CA ALA A 132 28.94 -12.76 13.75
C ALA A 132 29.64 -11.60 14.51
N PRO A 133 30.98 -11.62 14.66
CA PRO A 133 31.70 -10.66 15.51
C PRO A 133 31.52 -9.20 15.13
N MET A 134 31.24 -8.91 13.85
CA MET A 134 31.05 -7.56 13.33
C MET A 134 29.59 -7.07 13.43
N VAL A 135 28.67 -7.93 13.85
CA VAL A 135 27.25 -7.58 14.00
C VAL A 135 27.06 -6.77 15.29
N GLN A 136 26.29 -5.72 15.20
CA GLN A 136 25.82 -4.92 16.32
C GLN A 136 24.45 -5.38 16.79
N GLN A 137 23.52 -5.54 15.84
CA GLN A 137 22.19 -6.11 16.08
C GLN A 137 21.66 -6.73 14.77
N VAL A 138 20.71 -7.62 14.93
CA VAL A 138 19.97 -8.24 13.82
C VAL A 138 18.49 -8.30 14.18
N GLN A 139 17.61 -8.04 13.22
CA GLN A 139 16.17 -8.14 13.37
C GLN A 139 15.55 -8.64 12.07
N TYR A 140 14.40 -9.29 12.16
CA TYR A 140 13.62 -9.64 10.99
C TYR A 140 13.19 -8.38 10.23
N ASN A 141 12.97 -8.49 8.92
CA ASN A 141 12.36 -7.41 8.17
C ASN A 141 10.92 -7.21 8.67
N ALA A 142 10.66 -6.05 9.25
CA ALA A 142 9.29 -5.68 9.61
C ALA A 142 8.49 -5.39 8.34
N LEU A 143 7.24 -5.83 8.33
CA LEU A 143 6.28 -5.56 7.27
C LEU A 143 5.41 -4.38 7.69
N TYR A 144 5.29 -3.38 6.82
CA TYR A 144 4.59 -2.14 7.09
C TYR A 144 3.34 -2.07 6.23
N HIS A 145 2.23 -1.67 6.85
CA HIS A 145 0.96 -1.45 6.18
C HIS A 145 0.63 0.04 6.23
N PRO A 146 -0.03 0.59 5.19
CA PRO A 146 -0.51 1.96 5.21
C PRO A 146 -1.46 2.18 6.40
N ASN A 147 -1.26 3.26 7.15
CA ASN A 147 -2.12 3.59 8.28
C ASN A 147 -2.43 5.09 8.30
N LEU A 148 -3.66 5.45 7.92
CA LEU A 148 -4.12 6.84 7.84
C LEU A 148 -4.42 7.46 9.19
N SER A 149 -4.71 6.67 10.20
CA SER A 149 -5.23 7.20 11.46
C SER A 149 -4.27 8.15 12.18
N GLU A 150 -2.96 8.05 11.92
CA GLU A 150 -1.93 8.89 12.54
C GLU A 150 -1.02 9.63 11.53
N SER A 151 -1.01 9.22 10.26
CA SER A 151 -0.12 9.79 9.22
C SER A 151 -0.34 11.28 8.99
N TYR A 152 -1.57 11.76 9.13
CA TYR A 152 -1.91 13.19 9.01
C TYR A 152 -1.16 14.09 10.02
N LYS A 153 -0.80 13.56 11.20
CA LYS A 153 0.01 14.27 12.20
C LYS A 153 1.45 14.40 11.75
N ILE A 154 2.00 13.35 11.14
CA ILE A 154 3.39 13.30 10.68
C ILE A 154 3.63 14.31 9.57
N ILE A 155 2.71 14.41 8.60
CA ILE A 155 2.78 15.37 7.50
C ILE A 155 2.26 16.75 7.87
N ASN A 156 1.86 16.98 9.13
CA ASN A 156 1.29 18.24 9.63
C ASN A 156 0.05 18.73 8.86
N ALA A 157 -0.82 17.80 8.45
CA ALA A 157 -2.08 18.14 7.76
C ALA A 157 -2.99 19.04 8.61
N THR A 158 -2.89 18.97 9.95
CA THR A 158 -3.65 19.84 10.86
C THR A 158 -3.38 21.32 10.64
N GLY A 159 -2.14 21.69 10.28
CA GLY A 159 -1.81 23.07 9.91
C GLY A 159 -2.50 23.50 8.61
N ALA A 160 -2.51 22.62 7.61
CA ALA A 160 -3.20 22.87 6.35
C ALA A 160 -4.73 22.92 6.53
N TRP A 161 -5.31 22.05 7.36
CA TRP A 161 -6.75 22.09 7.69
C TRP A 161 -7.14 23.38 8.37
N THR A 162 -6.32 23.88 9.30
CA THR A 162 -6.57 25.17 9.96
C THR A 162 -6.57 26.31 8.94
N ALA A 163 -5.61 26.34 8.03
CA ALA A 163 -5.53 27.33 6.97
C ALA A 163 -6.70 27.24 5.97
N ALA A 164 -7.24 26.05 5.75
CA ALA A 164 -8.40 25.81 4.87
C ALA A 164 -9.76 26.14 5.53
N GLY A 165 -9.78 26.52 6.81
CA GLY A 165 -11.03 26.80 7.55
C GLY A 165 -11.63 25.57 8.24
N GLY A 166 -10.90 24.46 8.34
CA GLY A 166 -11.28 23.23 9.04
C GLY A 166 -11.08 21.98 8.20
N ARG A 167 -10.97 20.82 8.88
CA ARG A 167 -10.74 19.51 8.22
C ARG A 167 -11.85 19.20 7.22
N SER A 168 -13.11 19.32 7.61
CA SER A 168 -14.25 18.93 6.78
C SER A 168 -14.39 19.70 5.46
N VAL A 169 -13.84 20.92 5.41
CA VAL A 169 -13.88 21.78 4.21
C VAL A 169 -12.55 21.83 3.46
N ALA A 170 -11.53 21.16 3.95
CA ALA A 170 -10.24 21.09 3.26
C ALA A 170 -10.41 20.49 1.87
N GLY A 171 -9.91 21.17 0.85
CA GLY A 171 -10.04 20.79 -0.55
C GLY A 171 -11.39 21.17 -1.20
N SER A 172 -12.27 21.93 -0.52
CA SER A 172 -13.56 22.35 -1.11
C SER A 172 -13.37 23.03 -2.46
N GLY A 173 -14.08 22.53 -3.48
CA GLY A 173 -14.01 23.04 -4.86
C GLY A 173 -12.84 22.47 -5.68
N ILE A 174 -11.87 21.80 -5.07
CA ILE A 174 -10.75 21.16 -5.76
C ILE A 174 -11.19 19.80 -6.31
N LYS A 175 -10.72 19.46 -7.50
CA LYS A 175 -11.01 18.21 -8.21
C LYS A 175 -9.73 17.39 -8.33
N ILE A 176 -9.69 16.22 -7.71
CA ILE A 176 -8.54 15.30 -7.71
C ILE A 176 -8.87 14.15 -8.65
N GLY A 177 -8.08 13.99 -9.72
CA GLY A 177 -8.12 12.83 -10.59
C GLY A 177 -7.22 11.73 -10.04
N ASP A 178 -7.78 10.57 -9.75
CA ASP A 178 -7.06 9.38 -9.33
C ASP A 178 -6.88 8.46 -10.54
N ILE A 179 -5.63 8.32 -11.01
CA ILE A 179 -5.27 7.45 -12.14
C ILE A 179 -4.74 6.15 -11.56
N ASP A 180 -5.64 5.16 -11.40
CA ASP A 180 -5.36 3.95 -10.64
C ASP A 180 -6.25 2.77 -11.11
N THR A 181 -6.58 1.84 -10.20
CA THR A 181 -7.41 0.63 -10.45
C THR A 181 -8.91 0.89 -10.45
N GLY A 182 -9.33 2.14 -10.29
CA GLY A 182 -10.71 2.56 -10.17
C GLY A 182 -11.09 2.95 -8.74
N VAL A 183 -12.17 3.71 -8.61
CA VAL A 183 -12.72 4.20 -7.35
C VAL A 183 -14.14 3.66 -7.18
N ASP A 184 -14.39 2.92 -6.11
CA ASP A 184 -15.74 2.46 -5.73
C ASP A 184 -16.51 3.64 -5.11
N GLU A 185 -17.33 4.29 -5.92
CA GLU A 185 -18.13 5.46 -5.53
C GLU A 185 -19.19 5.14 -4.48
N THR A 186 -19.47 3.84 -4.26
CA THR A 186 -20.45 3.38 -3.24
C THR A 186 -19.80 3.17 -1.87
N HIS A 187 -18.47 3.18 -1.81
CA HIS A 187 -17.75 3.00 -0.55
C HIS A 187 -18.12 4.10 0.46
N PRO A 188 -18.40 3.78 1.73
CA PRO A 188 -18.82 4.75 2.75
C PRO A 188 -17.90 5.97 2.90
N PHE A 189 -16.63 5.82 2.54
CA PHE A 189 -15.63 6.88 2.58
C PHE A 189 -15.84 7.95 1.49
N PHE A 190 -16.71 7.69 0.50
CA PHE A 190 -17.09 8.61 -0.56
C PHE A 190 -18.59 9.01 -0.48
N ASP A 191 -19.14 8.99 0.73
CA ASP A 191 -20.52 9.44 0.98
C ASP A 191 -20.76 10.82 0.33
N PRO A 192 -21.70 10.91 -0.62
CA PRO A 192 -21.94 12.14 -1.36
C PRO A 192 -22.73 13.18 -0.58
N THR A 193 -23.13 12.91 0.66
CA THR A 193 -23.91 13.83 1.47
C THR A 193 -23.20 15.18 1.62
N GLY A 194 -23.89 16.25 1.24
CA GLY A 194 -23.34 17.60 1.26
C GLY A 194 -22.58 18.02 -0.01
N PHE A 195 -22.41 17.10 -0.96
CA PHE A 195 -21.83 17.41 -2.27
C PHE A 195 -22.93 17.63 -3.32
N SER A 196 -22.59 18.40 -4.33
CA SER A 196 -23.37 18.55 -5.56
C SER A 196 -22.41 18.60 -6.74
N TYR A 197 -22.83 18.10 -7.89
CA TYR A 197 -21.98 18.15 -9.09
C TYR A 197 -21.57 19.59 -9.42
N PRO A 198 -20.26 19.83 -9.63
CA PRO A 198 -19.81 21.10 -10.21
C PRO A 198 -20.38 21.31 -11.61
N ALA A 199 -20.40 22.55 -12.07
CA ALA A 199 -20.86 22.87 -13.42
C ALA A 199 -20.06 22.07 -14.49
N GLY A 200 -20.76 21.41 -15.40
CA GLY A 200 -20.18 20.57 -16.46
C GLY A 200 -19.81 19.15 -16.04
N PHE A 201 -20.16 18.71 -14.83
CA PHE A 201 -20.02 17.33 -14.35
C PHE A 201 -21.41 16.69 -14.13
N PRO A 202 -21.50 15.33 -14.08
CA PRO A 202 -20.39 14.36 -14.15
C PRO A 202 -19.76 14.23 -15.54
N LYS A 203 -18.55 13.63 -15.59
CA LYS A 203 -17.84 13.28 -16.81
C LYS A 203 -17.67 11.75 -16.88
N CYS A 204 -18.50 11.13 -17.69
CA CYS A 204 -18.54 9.67 -17.83
C CYS A 204 -18.84 9.26 -19.28
N ASP A 205 -18.64 10.19 -20.21
CA ASP A 205 -18.97 10.01 -21.62
C ASP A 205 -17.88 9.23 -22.35
N ALA A 206 -18.32 8.56 -23.40
CA ALA A 206 -17.55 7.72 -24.28
C ALA A 206 -16.37 8.39 -24.99
N ALA A 207 -16.44 9.69 -25.22
CA ALA A 207 -15.50 10.38 -26.09
C ALA A 207 -14.05 10.29 -25.62
N ASP A 208 -13.86 10.19 -24.27
CA ASP A 208 -12.56 10.23 -23.63
C ASP A 208 -12.21 8.92 -22.87
N SER A 209 -12.90 7.82 -23.19
CA SER A 209 -12.69 6.54 -22.53
C SER A 209 -12.63 5.40 -23.55
N THR A 210 -12.00 4.30 -23.18
CA THR A 210 -11.90 3.08 -24.00
C THR A 210 -12.90 2.00 -23.56
N SER A 211 -13.88 2.37 -22.73
CA SER A 211 -14.91 1.47 -22.19
C SER A 211 -15.65 0.70 -23.28
N HIS A 212 -16.06 -0.53 -22.95
CA HIS A 212 -16.95 -1.35 -23.78
C HIS A 212 -18.37 -0.75 -23.86
N HIS A 213 -18.83 -0.19 -22.76
CA HIS A 213 -20.13 0.46 -22.62
C HIS A 213 -19.96 1.85 -22.01
N PRO A 214 -19.54 2.84 -22.81
CA PRO A 214 -19.21 4.16 -22.27
C PRO A 214 -20.36 4.81 -21.51
N ASP A 215 -21.58 4.66 -22.00
CA ASP A 215 -22.78 5.18 -21.31
C ASP A 215 -23.03 4.51 -19.93
N GLN A 216 -22.45 3.32 -19.70
CA GLN A 216 -22.59 2.62 -18.45
C GLN A 216 -21.58 3.06 -17.39
N ASP A 217 -20.49 3.75 -17.79
CA ASP A 217 -19.55 4.31 -16.82
C ASP A 217 -20.22 5.37 -15.94
N CYS A 218 -21.30 5.99 -16.43
CA CYS A 218 -22.09 6.95 -15.65
C CYS A 218 -22.80 6.35 -14.43
N LYS A 219 -22.86 5.06 -14.27
CA LYS A 219 -23.34 4.40 -13.06
C LYS A 219 -22.31 4.41 -11.92
N TYR A 220 -21.05 4.71 -12.22
CA TYR A 220 -19.94 4.75 -11.25
C TYR A 220 -19.57 6.17 -10.82
N VAL A 221 -20.50 7.13 -10.99
CA VAL A 221 -20.32 8.50 -10.49
C VAL A 221 -21.30 8.83 -9.37
N SER A 222 -20.88 9.73 -8.53
CA SER A 222 -21.69 10.34 -7.48
C SER A 222 -21.35 11.83 -7.36
N PRO A 223 -22.10 12.63 -6.61
CA PRO A 223 -21.70 14.02 -6.36
C PRO A 223 -20.32 14.18 -5.69
N LYS A 224 -19.75 13.12 -5.14
CA LYS A 224 -18.38 13.08 -4.58
C LYS A 224 -17.36 12.56 -5.62
N VAL A 225 -17.68 11.50 -6.37
CA VAL A 225 -16.88 10.94 -7.46
C VAL A 225 -17.47 11.41 -8.77
N ILE A 226 -16.96 12.53 -9.31
CA ILE A 226 -17.57 13.29 -10.39
C ILE A 226 -17.13 12.88 -11.80
N VAL A 227 -16.17 11.97 -11.91
CA VAL A 227 -15.70 11.37 -13.16
C VAL A 227 -15.64 9.86 -12.98
N ALA A 228 -16.02 9.11 -14.03
CA ALA A 228 -15.75 7.68 -14.13
C ALA A 228 -15.43 7.34 -15.59
N LYS A 229 -14.18 6.96 -15.86
CA LYS A 229 -13.67 6.61 -17.18
C LYS A 229 -12.66 5.48 -17.10
N VAL A 230 -12.58 4.62 -18.10
CA VAL A 230 -11.63 3.54 -18.21
C VAL A 230 -10.69 3.77 -19.39
N PHE A 231 -9.40 3.54 -19.19
CA PHE A 231 -8.35 3.69 -20.17
C PHE A 231 -7.52 2.41 -20.29
N TYR A 232 -7.96 1.52 -21.15
CA TYR A 232 -7.26 0.28 -21.47
C TYR A 232 -7.55 -0.10 -22.91
N ASN A 233 -6.53 -0.19 -23.73
CA ASN A 233 -6.69 -0.36 -25.18
C ASN A 233 -7.47 -1.61 -25.62
N LYS A 234 -7.67 -2.58 -24.71
CA LYS A 234 -8.48 -3.79 -24.93
C LYS A 234 -9.80 -3.79 -24.16
N ALA A 235 -10.13 -2.71 -23.45
CA ALA A 235 -11.32 -2.66 -22.59
C ALA A 235 -12.59 -3.04 -23.36
N LYS A 236 -12.80 -2.44 -24.53
CA LYS A 236 -13.94 -2.73 -25.39
C LYS A 236 -14.02 -4.21 -25.82
N GLN A 237 -12.89 -4.82 -26.17
CA GLN A 237 -12.83 -6.22 -26.60
C GLN A 237 -13.07 -7.19 -25.44
N GLN A 238 -12.71 -6.80 -24.23
CA GLN A 238 -12.81 -7.62 -22.99
C GLN A 238 -14.06 -7.30 -22.18
N GLY A 239 -14.90 -6.35 -22.59
CA GLY A 239 -16.10 -5.97 -21.87
C GLY A 239 -15.82 -5.26 -20.55
N LEU A 240 -14.70 -4.56 -20.44
CA LEU A 240 -14.29 -3.84 -19.23
C LEU A 240 -14.83 -2.41 -19.24
N ASP A 241 -15.13 -1.90 -18.07
CA ASP A 241 -15.66 -0.55 -17.80
C ASP A 241 -14.91 0.10 -16.62
N ALA A 242 -15.39 1.27 -16.15
CA ALA A 242 -14.75 2.03 -15.08
C ALA A 242 -14.97 1.46 -13.67
N GLN A 243 -15.62 0.28 -13.53
CA GLN A 243 -15.84 -0.35 -12.24
C GLN A 243 -14.52 -0.61 -11.51
N ALA A 244 -14.46 -0.24 -10.23
CA ALA A 244 -13.39 -0.64 -9.34
C ALA A 244 -13.57 -2.12 -8.96
N ILE A 245 -12.74 -3.00 -9.52
CA ILE A 245 -12.69 -4.42 -9.16
C ILE A 245 -11.56 -4.67 -8.17
N GLN A 246 -10.46 -4.00 -8.33
CA GLN A 246 -9.32 -3.99 -7.40
C GLN A 246 -9.49 -2.84 -6.40
N ASP A 247 -8.97 -3.00 -5.19
CA ASP A 247 -9.19 -2.09 -4.06
C ASP A 247 -8.21 -0.90 -4.00
N HIS A 248 -7.08 -0.99 -4.70
CA HIS A 248 -5.97 -0.03 -4.59
C HIS A 248 -6.41 1.42 -4.90
N GLY A 249 -7.10 1.68 -6.01
CA GLY A 249 -7.56 3.03 -6.35
C GLY A 249 -8.62 3.57 -5.37
N THR A 250 -9.50 2.72 -4.84
CA THR A 250 -10.42 3.09 -3.77
C THR A 250 -9.68 3.51 -2.51
N HIS A 251 -8.59 2.80 -2.16
CA HIS A 251 -7.74 3.13 -1.02
C HIS A 251 -7.02 4.47 -1.24
N THR A 252 -6.32 4.65 -2.36
CA THR A 252 -5.55 5.88 -2.64
C THR A 252 -6.43 7.11 -2.76
N ALA A 253 -7.60 7.00 -3.41
CA ALA A 253 -8.61 8.06 -3.43
C ALA A 253 -9.16 8.37 -2.03
N GLY A 254 -9.32 7.34 -1.18
CA GLY A 254 -9.71 7.48 0.22
C GLY A 254 -8.69 8.27 1.02
N ASP A 255 -7.40 7.96 0.86
CA ASP A 255 -6.29 8.69 1.48
C ASP A 255 -6.28 10.16 1.07
N ALA A 256 -6.52 10.42 -0.21
CA ALA A 256 -6.55 11.77 -0.74
C ALA A 256 -7.78 12.56 -0.25
N ALA A 257 -8.99 12.01 -0.36
CA ALA A 257 -10.22 12.79 -0.23
C ALA A 257 -11.41 12.06 0.44
N GLY A 258 -11.18 10.98 1.19
CA GLY A 258 -12.25 10.36 1.97
C GLY A 258 -12.93 11.34 2.93
N VAL A 259 -14.26 11.29 3.03
CA VAL A 259 -15.04 12.21 3.85
C VAL A 259 -14.80 12.00 5.35
N THR A 260 -15.06 13.04 6.16
CA THR A 260 -14.87 12.99 7.62
C THR A 260 -15.91 12.15 8.35
N GLY A 261 -15.63 11.79 9.60
CA GLY A 261 -16.58 11.16 10.51
C GLY A 261 -16.89 9.71 10.20
N LYS A 262 -15.99 9.02 9.49
CA LYS A 262 -16.15 7.59 9.22
C LYS A 262 -15.38 6.76 10.25
N THR A 263 -15.85 5.54 10.46
CA THR A 263 -15.26 4.55 11.37
C THR A 263 -14.73 3.39 10.54
N ALA A 264 -13.54 2.92 10.86
CA ALA A 264 -12.97 1.69 10.32
C ALA A 264 -12.61 0.73 11.45
N VAL A 265 -12.55 -0.55 11.14
CA VAL A 265 -12.05 -1.58 12.05
C VAL A 265 -10.75 -2.12 11.48
N VAL A 266 -9.67 -1.95 12.23
CA VAL A 266 -8.33 -2.42 11.86
C VAL A 266 -7.83 -3.33 12.97
N ASN A 267 -7.47 -4.57 12.64
CA ASN A 267 -7.05 -5.57 13.63
C ASN A 267 -8.02 -5.71 14.82
N GLY A 268 -9.34 -5.69 14.54
CA GLY A 268 -10.38 -5.77 15.57
C GLY A 268 -10.54 -4.52 16.46
N VAL A 269 -9.81 -3.44 16.17
CA VAL A 269 -9.90 -2.15 16.87
C VAL A 269 -10.72 -1.19 16.04
N SER A 270 -11.78 -0.61 16.63
CA SER A 270 -12.54 0.48 15.99
C SER A 270 -11.73 1.77 16.05
N ILE A 271 -11.57 2.41 14.90
CA ILE A 271 -10.95 3.73 14.77
C ILE A 271 -12.03 4.67 14.24
N ASP A 272 -12.41 5.62 15.07
CA ASP A 272 -13.44 6.58 14.74
C ASP A 272 -12.86 7.87 14.13
N ASP A 273 -13.72 8.62 13.44
CA ASP A 273 -13.41 9.93 12.90
C ASP A 273 -12.23 9.97 11.93
N ILE A 274 -12.07 8.92 11.13
CA ILE A 274 -11.10 8.91 10.04
C ILE A 274 -11.57 9.77 8.86
N SER A 275 -10.62 10.29 8.09
CA SER A 275 -10.86 10.98 6.80
C SER A 275 -9.62 10.93 5.92
N GLY A 276 -9.81 11.21 4.64
CA GLY A 276 -8.70 11.62 3.77
C GLY A 276 -8.12 12.99 4.17
N ILE A 277 -7.07 13.39 3.48
CA ILE A 277 -6.38 14.67 3.75
C ILE A 277 -7.19 15.88 3.26
N ALA A 278 -7.91 15.73 2.15
CA ALA A 278 -8.76 16.79 1.57
C ALA A 278 -10.24 16.34 1.46
N PRO A 279 -10.94 16.11 2.58
CA PRO A 279 -12.27 15.50 2.57
C PRO A 279 -13.34 16.32 1.85
N GLY A 280 -13.14 17.63 1.69
CA GLY A 280 -14.03 18.52 0.91
C GLY A 280 -13.80 18.48 -0.60
N ALA A 281 -12.76 17.82 -1.11
CA ALA A 281 -12.47 17.75 -2.53
C ALA A 281 -13.39 16.78 -3.28
N PHE A 282 -13.56 17.01 -4.58
CA PHE A 282 -14.16 16.05 -5.51
C PHE A 282 -13.13 15.05 -6.00
N LEU A 283 -13.59 13.87 -6.41
CA LEU A 283 -12.75 12.80 -6.98
C LEU A 283 -13.13 12.52 -8.43
N GLY A 284 -12.14 12.16 -9.23
CA GLY A 284 -12.31 11.61 -10.58
C GLY A 284 -11.67 10.23 -10.64
N ASN A 285 -12.44 9.23 -11.08
CA ASN A 285 -12.00 7.87 -11.34
C ASN A 285 -11.50 7.76 -12.78
N TYR A 286 -10.18 7.59 -12.96
CA TYR A 286 -9.51 7.35 -14.24
C TYR A 286 -8.85 5.97 -14.19
N ASN A 287 -9.65 4.92 -14.43
CA ASN A 287 -9.23 3.53 -14.26
C ASN A 287 -8.33 3.08 -15.41
N VAL A 288 -7.06 2.80 -15.12
CA VAL A 288 -6.05 2.27 -16.08
C VAL A 288 -5.71 0.79 -15.82
N PHE A 289 -6.30 0.17 -14.78
CA PHE A 289 -6.18 -1.25 -14.43
C PHE A 289 -7.57 -1.91 -14.28
N PRO A 290 -8.45 -1.83 -15.30
CA PRO A 290 -9.82 -2.31 -15.16
C PRO A 290 -9.88 -3.83 -15.00
N GLY A 291 -10.85 -4.32 -14.22
CA GLY A 291 -11.01 -5.73 -13.94
C GLY A 291 -9.79 -6.29 -13.18
N GLU A 292 -9.25 -7.40 -13.66
CA GLU A 292 -8.07 -8.07 -13.10
C GLU A 292 -6.76 -7.69 -13.83
N VAL A 293 -6.74 -6.56 -14.55
CA VAL A 293 -5.54 -6.11 -15.28
C VAL A 293 -4.47 -5.67 -14.29
N LEU A 294 -3.30 -6.34 -14.33
CA LEU A 294 -2.21 -6.10 -13.39
C LEU A 294 -1.21 -5.02 -13.86
N ASN A 295 -1.22 -4.66 -15.15
CA ASN A 295 -0.24 -3.74 -15.72
C ASN A 295 -0.90 -2.74 -16.68
N ALA A 296 -0.84 -1.46 -16.34
CA ALA A 296 -1.18 -0.37 -17.26
C ALA A 296 -0.02 -0.09 -18.23
N ARG A 297 -0.36 0.38 -19.41
CA ARG A 297 0.61 0.82 -20.42
C ARG A 297 0.78 2.33 -20.36
N SER A 298 1.93 2.81 -20.81
CA SER A 298 2.16 4.26 -20.95
C SER A 298 1.08 4.94 -21.81
N GLU A 299 0.58 4.27 -22.87
CA GLU A 299 -0.50 4.80 -23.71
C GLU A 299 -1.82 4.99 -22.95
N ASP A 300 -2.18 4.02 -22.08
CA ASP A 300 -3.41 4.06 -21.31
C ASP A 300 -3.33 5.18 -20.25
N ILE A 301 -2.18 5.29 -19.58
CA ILE A 301 -1.95 6.34 -18.57
C ILE A 301 -1.93 7.74 -19.24
N LEU A 302 -1.27 7.90 -20.38
CA LEU A 302 -1.25 9.18 -21.10
C LEU A 302 -2.65 9.59 -21.56
N ASN A 303 -3.48 8.65 -22.05
CA ASN A 303 -4.87 8.92 -22.38
C ASN A 303 -5.68 9.39 -21.18
N ALA A 304 -5.45 8.78 -20.00
CA ALA A 304 -6.08 9.19 -18.74
C ALA A 304 -5.63 10.60 -18.31
N VAL A 305 -4.34 10.92 -18.46
CA VAL A 305 -3.79 12.26 -18.18
C VAL A 305 -4.42 13.31 -19.09
N ASP A 306 -4.47 13.06 -20.39
CA ASP A 306 -5.08 13.98 -21.35
C ASP A 306 -6.57 14.21 -21.07
N ALA A 307 -7.30 13.14 -20.75
CA ALA A 307 -8.70 13.23 -20.37
C ALA A 307 -8.89 14.05 -19.07
N ALA A 308 -8.04 13.86 -18.08
CA ALA A 308 -8.11 14.59 -16.82
C ALA A 308 -7.85 16.10 -16.99
N ILE A 309 -6.91 16.46 -17.89
CA ILE A 309 -6.67 17.86 -18.29
C ILE A 309 -7.93 18.43 -18.97
N ALA A 310 -8.49 17.70 -19.94
CA ALA A 310 -9.67 18.12 -20.69
C ALA A 310 -10.94 18.21 -19.81
N ASP A 311 -11.07 17.35 -18.82
CA ASP A 311 -12.16 17.38 -17.85
C ASP A 311 -12.03 18.54 -16.84
N GLY A 312 -10.86 19.17 -16.77
CA GLY A 312 -10.60 20.30 -15.88
C GLY A 312 -10.37 19.87 -14.44
N MET A 313 -9.63 18.77 -14.22
CA MET A 313 -9.12 18.40 -12.91
C MET A 313 -8.04 19.40 -12.45
N ASP A 314 -7.85 19.53 -11.16
CA ASP A 314 -6.89 20.47 -10.58
C ASP A 314 -5.62 19.75 -10.08
N VAL A 315 -5.78 18.52 -9.61
CA VAL A 315 -4.72 17.66 -9.07
C VAL A 315 -4.80 16.29 -9.70
N LEU A 316 -3.68 15.66 -9.99
CA LEU A 316 -3.60 14.23 -10.34
C LEU A 316 -2.83 13.47 -9.27
N ASN A 317 -3.37 12.32 -8.87
CA ASN A 317 -2.69 11.29 -8.10
C ASN A 317 -2.37 10.10 -9.00
N LEU A 318 -1.10 9.67 -9.00
CA LEU A 318 -0.63 8.47 -9.68
C LEU A 318 0.13 7.61 -8.67
N SER A 319 -0.58 6.75 -7.97
CA SER A 319 0.01 5.78 -7.03
C SER A 319 0.47 4.52 -7.76
N LEU A 320 1.18 4.71 -8.85
CA LEU A 320 1.68 3.68 -9.74
C LEU A 320 3.12 3.98 -10.18
N GLY A 321 3.82 2.97 -10.64
CA GLY A 321 5.17 3.11 -11.16
C GLY A 321 5.72 1.82 -11.73
N GLY A 322 6.87 1.93 -12.38
CA GLY A 322 7.61 0.79 -12.90
C GLY A 322 9.06 1.14 -13.20
N LEU A 323 9.93 0.15 -13.07
CA LEU A 323 11.33 0.30 -13.49
C LEU A 323 11.40 0.35 -15.01
N HIS A 324 11.76 1.50 -15.54
CA HIS A 324 11.98 1.66 -16.96
C HIS A 324 13.46 1.41 -17.32
N PRO A 325 13.76 0.60 -18.34
CA PRO A 325 15.14 0.21 -18.67
C PRO A 325 16.04 1.37 -19.13
N ASN A 326 15.47 2.48 -19.60
CA ASN A 326 16.24 3.67 -19.97
C ASN A 326 16.51 4.56 -18.74
N SER A 327 17.57 4.26 -18.03
CA SER A 327 18.02 5.04 -16.86
C SER A 327 18.57 6.43 -17.19
N SER A 328 18.88 6.73 -18.46
CA SER A 328 19.58 7.95 -18.88
C SER A 328 18.68 9.00 -19.52
N GLY A 329 17.39 8.74 -19.72
CA GLY A 329 16.49 9.63 -20.46
C GLY A 329 15.15 9.81 -19.78
N ARG A 330 14.48 10.88 -20.12
CA ARG A 330 13.07 11.11 -19.83
C ARG A 330 12.27 10.19 -20.72
N ASP A 331 11.55 9.24 -20.14
CA ASP A 331 10.59 8.42 -20.88
C ASP A 331 9.34 9.26 -21.25
N VAL A 332 8.56 8.76 -22.22
CA VAL A 332 7.40 9.48 -22.76
C VAL A 332 6.35 9.81 -21.71
N LEU A 333 6.17 8.93 -20.71
CA LEU A 333 5.21 9.14 -19.63
C LEU A 333 5.67 10.27 -18.69
N SER A 334 6.95 10.29 -18.33
CA SER A 334 7.55 11.38 -17.55
C SER A 334 7.45 12.73 -18.28
N ILE A 335 7.61 12.74 -19.62
CA ILE A 335 7.42 13.96 -20.43
C ILE A 335 5.95 14.39 -20.41
N GLY A 336 5.01 13.46 -20.55
CA GLY A 336 3.57 13.74 -20.51
C GLY A 336 3.14 14.34 -19.19
N LEU A 337 3.65 13.82 -18.05
CA LEU A 337 3.35 14.36 -16.74
C LEU A 337 3.97 15.75 -16.50
N ASP A 338 5.18 16.00 -16.97
CA ASP A 338 5.75 17.36 -16.93
C ASP A 338 4.88 18.35 -17.74
N ASN A 339 4.35 17.92 -18.87
CA ASN A 339 3.45 18.73 -19.68
C ASN A 339 2.07 18.94 -19.00
N ALA A 340 1.60 17.96 -18.22
CA ALA A 340 0.39 18.13 -17.40
C ALA A 340 0.59 19.21 -16.32
N VAL A 341 1.80 19.26 -15.71
CA VAL A 341 2.16 20.36 -14.80
C VAL A 341 2.21 21.70 -15.55
N ASP A 342 2.77 21.74 -16.76
CA ASP A 342 2.78 22.96 -17.60
C ASP A 342 1.36 23.37 -18.03
N ALA A 343 0.43 22.44 -18.13
CA ALA A 343 -1.00 22.70 -18.37
C ALA A 343 -1.72 23.24 -17.11
N GLY A 344 -1.07 23.32 -15.98
CA GLY A 344 -1.59 23.93 -14.77
C GLY A 344 -2.08 22.95 -13.70
N LEU A 345 -1.84 21.65 -13.85
CA LEU A 345 -2.21 20.66 -12.84
C LEU A 345 -1.11 20.51 -11.79
N VAL A 346 -1.51 20.18 -10.57
CA VAL A 346 -0.59 19.65 -9.55
C VAL A 346 -0.56 18.13 -9.74
N VAL A 347 0.62 17.56 -9.98
CA VAL A 347 0.76 16.13 -10.23
C VAL A 347 1.60 15.49 -9.13
N ALA A 348 0.98 14.59 -8.35
CA ALA A 348 1.62 13.78 -7.33
C ALA A 348 1.82 12.34 -7.84
N VAL A 349 3.03 11.82 -7.69
CA VAL A 349 3.40 10.49 -8.22
C VAL A 349 4.17 9.71 -7.18
N ALA A 350 3.88 8.42 -7.05
CA ALA A 350 4.65 7.54 -6.18
C ALA A 350 6.12 7.45 -6.62
N ALA A 351 7.03 7.41 -5.64
CA ALA A 351 8.45 7.15 -5.88
C ALA A 351 8.73 5.71 -6.33
N GLY A 352 7.75 4.82 -6.15
CA GLY A 352 7.84 3.39 -6.40
C GLY A 352 8.25 2.57 -5.17
N ASN A 353 8.27 1.26 -5.34
CA ASN A 353 8.47 0.27 -4.28
C ASN A 353 9.81 -0.49 -4.40
N SER A 354 10.68 -0.09 -5.32
CA SER A 354 11.97 -0.75 -5.58
C SER A 354 13.12 -0.28 -4.67
N GLY A 355 12.82 0.68 -3.74
CA GLY A 355 13.77 1.21 -2.77
C GLY A 355 14.23 0.18 -1.73
N PRO A 356 15.10 0.58 -0.77
CA PRO A 356 15.67 1.92 -0.56
C PRO A 356 17.01 2.18 -1.27
N GLY A 357 17.45 1.32 -2.19
CA GLY A 357 18.73 1.46 -2.88
C GLY A 357 18.82 2.72 -3.77
N ALA A 358 20.05 3.13 -4.13
CA ALA A 358 20.25 4.20 -5.09
C ALA A 358 19.74 3.78 -6.49
N GLY A 359 19.09 4.70 -7.22
CA GLY A 359 18.62 4.45 -8.57
C GLY A 359 17.31 3.63 -8.65
N THR A 360 16.60 3.45 -7.54
CA THR A 360 15.35 2.68 -7.48
C THR A 360 14.09 3.53 -7.61
N LEU A 361 14.25 4.84 -7.88
CA LEU A 361 13.11 5.70 -8.19
C LEU A 361 12.48 5.27 -9.51
N GLU A 362 11.20 4.96 -9.47
CA GLU A 362 10.46 4.44 -10.62
C GLU A 362 9.92 5.54 -11.53
N SER A 363 9.67 5.21 -12.80
CA SER A 363 8.91 6.04 -13.72
C SER A 363 7.40 5.86 -13.43
N PRO A 364 6.57 6.94 -13.49
CA PRO A 364 6.91 8.30 -13.87
C PRO A 364 7.35 9.23 -12.72
N GLY A 365 7.56 8.72 -11.51
CA GLY A 365 8.04 9.52 -10.37
C GLY A 365 9.40 10.20 -10.58
N ARG A 366 10.09 9.90 -11.69
CA ARG A 366 11.34 10.57 -12.09
C ARG A 366 11.12 11.86 -12.88
N ALA A 367 9.90 12.21 -13.22
CA ALA A 367 9.59 13.43 -13.97
C ALA A 367 10.01 14.67 -13.15
N PRO A 368 10.74 15.61 -13.73
CA PRO A 368 11.32 16.74 -12.99
C PRO A 368 10.33 17.72 -12.37
N LYS A 369 9.10 17.83 -12.90
CA LYS A 369 8.12 18.84 -12.48
C LYS A 369 7.06 18.29 -11.53
N VAL A 370 6.94 16.98 -11.40
CA VAL A 370 5.95 16.35 -10.52
C VAL A 370 6.41 16.39 -9.06
N ILE A 371 5.46 16.21 -8.15
CA ILE A 371 5.74 15.97 -6.74
C ILE A 371 5.91 14.46 -6.56
N THR A 372 7.15 14.02 -6.41
CA THR A 372 7.46 12.61 -6.19
C THR A 372 7.40 12.28 -4.71
N VAL A 373 6.55 11.33 -4.35
CA VAL A 373 6.23 10.98 -2.97
C VAL A 373 6.84 9.64 -2.60
N GLY A 374 7.78 9.66 -1.66
CA GLY A 374 8.35 8.47 -1.03
C GLY A 374 7.62 8.11 0.26
N ALA A 375 7.84 6.90 0.75
CA ALA A 375 7.28 6.42 2.00
C ALA A 375 8.28 6.56 3.15
N SER A 376 7.76 6.85 4.34
CA SER A 376 8.47 6.70 5.61
C SER A 376 7.66 5.85 6.57
N THR A 377 8.35 5.14 7.47
CA THR A 377 7.67 4.44 8.57
C THR A 377 7.19 5.45 9.62
N ASN A 378 6.12 5.09 10.32
CA ASN A 378 5.69 5.78 11.52
C ASN A 378 5.76 4.83 12.72
N GLN A 379 5.68 5.36 13.96
CA GLN A 379 5.75 4.57 15.19
C GLN A 379 4.36 4.13 15.69
N HIS A 380 3.32 4.30 14.87
CA HIS A 380 1.96 3.97 15.25
C HIS A 380 1.57 2.59 14.74
N PHE A 381 1.01 1.79 15.63
CA PHE A 381 0.45 0.48 15.33
C PHE A 381 -0.94 0.38 15.95
N VAL A 382 -1.90 -0.09 15.18
CA VAL A 382 -3.26 -0.37 15.65
C VAL A 382 -3.40 -1.87 15.86
N GLY A 383 -3.69 -2.28 17.08
CA GLY A 383 -3.84 -3.69 17.42
C GLY A 383 -4.55 -3.89 18.75
N GLN A 384 -4.89 -5.14 19.05
CA GLN A 384 -5.45 -5.52 20.34
C GLN A 384 -4.39 -5.40 21.44
N PRO A 385 -4.74 -4.91 22.64
CA PRO A 385 -3.78 -4.81 23.74
C PRO A 385 -3.38 -6.18 24.25
N PHE A 386 -2.08 -6.43 24.29
CA PHE A 386 -1.50 -7.60 24.92
C PHE A 386 -0.52 -7.15 26.01
N THR A 387 -0.72 -7.61 27.25
CA THR A 387 0.12 -7.22 28.39
C THR A 387 0.87 -8.44 28.93
N TYR A 388 2.20 -8.35 29.00
CA TYR A 388 3.04 -9.40 29.57
C TYR A 388 4.17 -8.80 30.44
N PRO A 389 4.37 -9.35 31.63
CA PRO A 389 3.49 -10.25 32.39
C PRO A 389 2.16 -9.58 32.74
N ALA A 390 1.10 -10.36 32.95
CA ALA A 390 -0.27 -9.85 33.13
C ALA A 390 -0.42 -8.85 34.33
N SER A 391 0.47 -8.91 35.32
CA SER A 391 0.53 -7.95 36.42
C SER A 391 1.83 -7.14 36.34
N GLY A 392 1.70 -5.82 36.21
CA GLY A 392 2.84 -4.89 36.18
C GLY A 392 3.68 -4.96 34.88
N GLY A 393 3.19 -5.63 33.85
CA GLY A 393 3.88 -5.81 32.60
C GLY A 393 3.73 -4.67 31.60
N THR A 394 4.40 -4.80 30.46
CA THR A 394 4.30 -3.89 29.32
C THR A 394 3.12 -4.29 28.44
N THR A 395 2.28 -3.32 28.08
CA THR A 395 1.22 -3.51 27.08
C THR A 395 1.76 -3.16 25.69
N ILE A 396 1.59 -4.08 24.76
CA ILE A 396 1.91 -3.91 23.33
C ILE A 396 0.66 -4.13 22.48
N GLY A 397 0.65 -3.60 21.26
CA GLY A 397 -0.38 -3.90 20.29
C GLY A 397 -0.07 -5.22 19.60
N ALA A 398 -1.08 -6.06 19.41
CA ALA A 398 -0.99 -7.31 18.68
C ALA A 398 -2.03 -7.32 17.55
N ALA A 399 -1.65 -7.81 16.37
CA ALA A 399 -2.59 -8.04 15.28
C ALA A 399 -3.52 -9.22 15.62
N VAL A 400 -4.76 -9.13 15.15
CA VAL A 400 -5.71 -10.24 15.28
C VAL A 400 -5.45 -11.22 14.12
N GLY A 401 -5.32 -12.51 14.45
CA GLY A 401 -5.22 -13.58 13.43
C GLY A 401 -6.61 -14.01 12.94
N ASP A 402 -6.62 -14.96 11.98
CA ASP A 402 -7.83 -15.51 11.33
C ASP A 402 -8.61 -16.48 12.23
N PHE A 403 -8.78 -16.17 13.48
CA PHE A 403 -9.54 -17.00 14.41
C PHE A 403 -10.53 -16.14 15.21
N PRO A 404 -11.58 -16.76 15.76
CA PRO A 404 -12.54 -16.03 16.58
C PRO A 404 -11.84 -15.27 17.71
N ALA A 405 -12.29 -14.04 17.99
CA ALA A 405 -11.73 -13.20 19.03
C ALA A 405 -11.55 -14.01 20.33
N LEU A 406 -10.35 -14.00 20.87
CA LEU A 406 -10.08 -14.64 22.15
C LEU A 406 -10.86 -13.90 23.23
N PRO A 407 -11.47 -14.62 24.20
CA PRO A 407 -12.05 -13.97 25.37
C PRO A 407 -10.99 -13.15 26.10
N THR A 408 -11.38 -12.01 26.66
CA THR A 408 -10.51 -11.23 27.54
C THR A 408 -10.21 -12.07 28.78
N ALA A 409 -9.06 -12.68 28.84
CA ALA A 409 -8.63 -13.57 29.91
C ALA A 409 -7.10 -13.53 30.07
N SER A 410 -6.63 -14.08 31.19
CA SER A 410 -5.20 -14.33 31.37
C SER A 410 -4.89 -15.77 30.94
N TYR A 411 -3.86 -15.94 30.15
CA TYR A 411 -3.38 -17.23 29.68
C TYR A 411 -1.93 -17.42 30.07
N ASP A 412 -1.55 -18.64 30.39
CA ASP A 412 -0.14 -19.00 30.49
C ASP A 412 0.48 -18.96 29.08
N LEU A 413 1.67 -18.39 28.96
CA LEU A 413 2.44 -18.42 27.72
C LEU A 413 3.08 -19.81 27.54
N PHE A 414 3.10 -20.27 26.30
CA PHE A 414 3.75 -21.50 25.91
C PHE A 414 4.61 -21.22 24.66
N ASP A 415 5.92 -21.32 24.83
CA ASP A 415 6.84 -21.22 23.71
C ASP A 415 6.79 -22.52 22.88
N THR A 416 6.33 -22.40 21.65
CA THR A 416 6.25 -23.55 20.73
C THR A 416 7.59 -23.95 20.15
N HIS A 417 8.62 -23.12 20.32
CA HIS A 417 9.95 -23.29 19.68
C HIS A 417 9.84 -23.51 18.15
N SER A 418 8.74 -23.08 17.56
CA SER A 418 8.44 -23.25 16.13
C SER A 418 7.49 -22.16 15.64
N THR A 419 7.38 -22.02 14.32
CA THR A 419 6.43 -21.10 13.69
C THR A 419 4.97 -21.56 13.79
N ALA A 420 4.73 -22.78 14.34
CA ALA A 420 3.42 -23.43 14.40
C ALA A 420 2.65 -23.54 13.05
N CYS A 421 3.33 -23.28 11.91
CA CYS A 421 2.71 -23.28 10.58
C CYS A 421 2.32 -24.68 10.09
N THR A 422 2.95 -25.74 10.60
CA THR A 422 2.71 -27.13 10.17
C THR A 422 2.06 -28.01 11.24
N SER A 423 2.29 -27.70 12.51
CA SER A 423 1.72 -28.40 13.65
C SER A 423 1.80 -27.54 14.90
N VAL A 424 0.81 -27.62 15.76
CA VAL A 424 0.83 -27.00 17.10
C VAL A 424 1.28 -28.03 18.11
N ASP A 425 2.22 -27.69 18.99
CA ASP A 425 2.63 -28.56 20.06
C ASP A 425 1.42 -28.85 21.01
N PRO A 426 1.11 -30.12 21.30
CA PRO A 426 0.02 -30.48 22.21
C PRO A 426 0.09 -29.80 23.59
N GLY A 427 1.29 -29.41 24.05
CA GLY A 427 1.50 -28.68 25.28
C GLY A 427 0.93 -27.26 25.28
N ALA A 428 0.61 -26.70 24.11
CA ALA A 428 -0.01 -25.39 23.96
C ALA A 428 -1.52 -25.38 24.26
N SER A 429 -2.15 -26.57 24.47
CA SER A 429 -3.59 -26.66 24.74
C SER A 429 -3.99 -25.83 25.98
N GLY A 430 -4.93 -24.90 25.82
CA GLY A 430 -5.40 -24.01 26.89
C GLY A 430 -4.41 -22.89 27.27
N LYS A 431 -3.35 -22.68 26.50
CA LYS A 431 -2.35 -21.63 26.71
C LYS A 431 -2.26 -20.71 25.50
N LEU A 432 -1.62 -19.55 25.67
CA LEU A 432 -1.27 -18.70 24.55
C LEU A 432 0.09 -19.15 23.99
N ALA A 433 0.08 -19.68 22.79
CA ALA A 433 1.30 -20.11 22.09
C ALA A 433 2.04 -18.87 21.55
N ILE A 434 3.37 -18.83 21.69
CA ILE A 434 4.27 -17.79 21.19
C ILE A 434 5.42 -18.41 20.42
#